data_a4ac5e8c177e87c3b27391bed4ea750d
#
_entry.id   a4ac5e8c177e87c3b27391bed4ea750d
#
_cell.length_a   1.000
_cell.length_b   1.000
_cell.length_c   1.000
_cell.angle_alpha   90.00
_cell.angle_beta   90.00
_cell.angle_gamma   90.00
#
_symmetry.space_group_name_H-M   'P 1'
#
loop_
_entity.id
_entity.type
_entity.pdbx_description
1 polymer ?
#
loop_
_entity_poly.entity_id
_entity_poly.type
_entity_poly.pdbx_seq_one_letter_code
_entity_poly.pdbx_strand_id
1 'polypeptide(L)'
;YEIYKFRKAGLTNQQILTVLEYDETVDQELLLGDIAEISGCRNPAVFMERYFQIDDAQLEKEFQKFPSFSILDDCYPWDLSEIYDAPALLFYKGNLDLLKFPKVAVVGSRSCSSQGAKSVQKVIQGLENELIVVSGLAKGIDTAAHMAALQNGGRTIAVIGTGLDVFY
;
A
#
# COMPACT_ATOMS: atom_id res chain seq x y z
N TYR A 1 13.52 -2.69 5.07
CA TYR A 1 14.12 -1.35 5.17
C TYR A 1 14.65 -0.89 3.81
N GLU A 2 15.47 -1.69 3.11
CA GLU A 2 16.09 -1.30 1.83
C GLU A 2 15.08 -0.86 0.77
N ILE A 3 13.95 -1.55 0.61
CA ILE A 3 12.86 -1.14 -0.29
C ILE A 3 12.40 0.30 0.01
N TYR A 4 12.28 0.66 1.29
CA TYR A 4 11.91 2.01 1.70
C TYR A 4 13.00 3.03 1.33
N LYS A 5 14.26 2.67 1.53
CA LYS A 5 15.41 3.51 1.17
C LYS A 5 15.48 3.74 -0.35
N PHE A 6 15.26 2.72 -1.17
CA PHE A 6 15.17 2.86 -2.63
C PHE A 6 14.05 3.80 -3.06
N ARG A 7 12.87 3.71 -2.43
CA ARG A 7 11.77 4.65 -2.67
C ARG A 7 12.16 6.09 -2.34
N LYS A 8 12.82 6.32 -1.21
CA LYS A 8 13.29 7.65 -0.79
C LYS A 8 14.39 8.20 -1.72
N ALA A 9 15.25 7.33 -2.23
CA ALA A 9 16.26 7.68 -3.24
C ALA A 9 15.66 7.95 -4.63
N GLY A 10 14.39 7.60 -4.87
CA GLY A 10 13.64 8.00 -6.05
C GLY A 10 13.27 6.88 -7.03
N LEU A 11 13.48 5.60 -6.69
CA LEU A 11 12.98 4.50 -7.51
C LEU A 11 11.45 4.41 -7.42
N THR A 12 10.81 4.07 -8.53
CA THR A 12 9.38 3.75 -8.62
C THR A 12 9.11 2.32 -8.10
N ASN A 13 7.85 1.95 -7.87
CA ASN A 13 7.50 0.57 -7.52
C ASN A 13 7.98 -0.40 -8.60
N GLN A 14 7.68 -0.13 -9.86
CA GLN A 14 8.12 -0.96 -10.99
C GLN A 14 9.64 -1.20 -11.00
N GLN A 15 10.42 -0.15 -10.78
CA GLN A 15 11.87 -0.23 -10.72
C GLN A 15 12.37 -1.09 -9.56
N ILE A 16 11.71 -0.98 -8.41
CA ILE A 16 12.02 -1.82 -7.24
C ILE A 16 11.64 -3.28 -7.52
N LEU A 17 10.46 -3.54 -8.09
CA LEU A 17 10.04 -4.89 -8.45
C LEU A 17 11.01 -5.54 -9.42
N THR A 18 11.47 -4.82 -10.45
CA THR A 18 12.48 -5.31 -11.39
C THR A 18 13.78 -5.72 -10.68
N VAL A 19 14.22 -4.94 -9.69
CA VAL A 19 15.41 -5.28 -8.88
C VAL A 19 15.17 -6.54 -8.06
N LEU A 20 14.03 -6.65 -7.38
CA LEU A 20 13.70 -7.81 -6.55
C LEU A 20 13.58 -9.10 -7.37
N GLU A 21 12.92 -9.05 -8.54
CA GLU A 21 12.82 -10.17 -9.47
C GLU A 21 14.20 -10.63 -9.96
N TYR A 22 15.11 -9.69 -10.21
CA TYR A 22 16.47 -10.02 -10.63
C TYR A 22 17.29 -10.63 -9.49
N ASP A 23 17.19 -10.08 -8.27
CA ASP A 23 17.92 -10.56 -7.08
C ASP A 23 17.60 -12.02 -6.76
N GLU A 24 16.35 -12.47 -7.00
CA GLU A 24 15.95 -13.87 -6.86
C GLU A 24 16.64 -14.82 -7.84
N THR A 25 17.19 -14.29 -8.96
CA THR A 25 17.82 -15.10 -10.03
C THR A 25 19.33 -15.24 -9.90
N VAL A 26 19.96 -14.49 -8.99
CA VAL A 26 21.42 -14.44 -8.84
C VAL A 26 21.87 -14.86 -7.46
N ASP A 27 22.95 -15.62 -7.38
CA ASP A 27 23.56 -16.12 -6.14
C ASP A 27 24.61 -15.16 -5.56
N GLN A 28 24.50 -13.86 -5.82
CA GLN A 28 25.45 -12.86 -5.36
C GLN A 28 24.73 -11.58 -4.90
N GLU A 29 25.29 -10.93 -3.89
CA GLU A 29 24.80 -9.65 -3.41
C GLU A 29 24.97 -8.56 -4.47
N LEU A 30 23.87 -7.84 -4.79
CA LEU A 30 23.88 -6.76 -5.75
C LEU A 30 24.50 -5.49 -5.15
N LEU A 31 25.45 -4.90 -5.86
CA LEU A 31 25.99 -3.60 -5.51
C LEU A 31 25.03 -2.49 -5.93
N LEU A 32 25.11 -1.32 -5.29
CA LEU A 32 24.23 -0.19 -5.59
C LEU A 32 24.28 0.26 -7.07
N GLY A 33 25.44 0.10 -7.72
CA GLY A 33 25.62 0.34 -9.14
C GLY A 33 24.79 -0.62 -10.01
N ASP A 34 24.81 -1.91 -9.65
CA ASP A 34 24.02 -2.94 -10.32
C ASP A 34 22.52 -2.68 -10.16
N ILE A 35 22.08 -2.32 -8.93
CA ILE A 35 20.70 -1.95 -8.63
C ILE A 35 20.26 -0.77 -9.50
N ALA A 36 21.09 0.25 -9.64
CA ALA A 36 20.80 1.42 -10.46
C ALA A 36 20.63 1.06 -11.94
N GLU A 37 21.43 0.13 -12.46
CA GLU A 37 21.35 -0.35 -13.85
C GLU A 37 20.14 -1.27 -14.07
N ILE A 38 19.98 -2.30 -13.23
CA ILE A 38 18.90 -3.28 -13.30
C ILE A 38 17.52 -2.61 -13.17
N SER A 39 17.38 -1.63 -12.27
CA SER A 39 16.14 -0.89 -12.10
C SER A 39 15.69 -0.12 -13.33
N GLY A 40 16.59 0.11 -14.31
CA GLY A 40 16.29 0.94 -15.46
C GLY A 40 16.00 2.42 -15.10
N CYS A 41 16.54 2.91 -13.98
CA CYS A 41 16.31 4.30 -13.60
C CYS A 41 16.96 5.25 -14.62
N ARG A 42 16.29 6.36 -14.95
CA ARG A 42 16.73 7.28 -16.00
C ARG A 42 18.09 7.93 -15.72
N ASN A 43 18.42 8.09 -14.46
CA ASN A 43 19.67 8.74 -14.04
C ASN A 43 20.29 7.99 -12.83
N PRO A 44 21.11 6.95 -13.10
CA PRO A 44 21.78 6.17 -12.07
C PRO A 44 22.61 7.02 -11.09
N ALA A 45 23.31 8.02 -11.59
CA ALA A 45 24.15 8.89 -10.77
C ALA A 45 23.33 9.69 -9.74
N VAL A 46 22.18 10.25 -10.15
CA VAL A 46 21.27 10.97 -9.25
C VAL A 46 20.64 10.04 -8.22
N PHE A 47 20.27 8.82 -8.61
CA PHE A 47 19.78 7.81 -7.67
C PHE A 47 20.83 7.48 -6.60
N MET A 48 22.06 7.15 -7.02
CA MET A 48 23.16 6.85 -6.10
C MET A 48 23.50 8.04 -5.19
N GLU A 49 23.56 9.24 -5.74
CA GLU A 49 23.78 10.45 -4.94
C GLU A 49 22.73 10.61 -3.85
N ARG A 50 21.44 10.52 -4.21
CA ARG A 50 20.33 10.60 -3.25
C ARG A 50 20.39 9.48 -2.20
N TYR A 51 20.71 8.26 -2.62
CA TYR A 51 20.84 7.13 -1.72
C TYR A 51 21.91 7.35 -0.65
N PHE A 52 23.08 7.88 -1.03
CA PHE A 52 24.18 8.19 -0.09
C PHE A 52 23.91 9.44 0.77
N GLN A 53 23.06 10.36 0.29
CA GLN A 53 22.68 11.54 1.07
C GLN A 53 21.59 11.26 2.13
N ILE A 54 20.98 10.09 2.10
CA ILE A 54 19.97 9.71 3.09
C ILE A 54 20.63 9.59 4.47
N ASP A 55 20.08 10.29 5.45
CA ASP A 55 20.41 10.07 6.87
C ASP A 55 19.71 8.78 7.33
N ASP A 56 20.46 7.70 7.42
CA ASP A 56 19.93 6.38 7.80
C ASP A 56 19.30 6.39 9.19
N ALA A 57 19.83 7.13 10.15
CA ALA A 57 19.26 7.20 11.49
C ALA A 57 17.90 7.89 11.51
N GLN A 58 17.73 8.93 10.70
CA GLN A 58 16.46 9.61 10.53
C GLN A 58 15.47 8.73 9.75
N LEU A 59 15.93 8.09 8.67
CA LEU A 59 15.09 7.22 7.85
C LEU A 59 14.57 6.01 8.65
N GLU A 60 15.42 5.42 9.47
CA GLU A 60 15.03 4.29 10.31
C GLU A 60 13.95 4.67 11.33
N LYS A 61 14.04 5.85 11.94
CA LYS A 61 12.99 6.38 12.83
C LYS A 61 11.66 6.57 12.08
N GLU A 62 11.71 7.04 10.84
CA GLU A 62 10.51 7.17 9.99
C GLU A 62 9.94 5.80 9.65
N PHE A 63 10.78 4.84 9.29
CA PHE A 63 10.38 3.49 8.92
C PHE A 63 9.75 2.74 10.10
N GLN A 64 10.30 2.87 11.29
CA GLN A 64 9.81 2.21 12.51
C GLN A 64 8.54 2.84 13.09
N LYS A 65 8.10 3.99 12.58
CA LYS A 65 6.91 4.69 13.10
C LYS A 65 5.64 3.88 12.97
N PHE A 66 5.51 3.09 11.91
CA PHE A 66 4.40 2.17 11.67
C PHE A 66 4.92 0.82 11.22
N PRO A 67 4.26 -0.27 11.60
CA PRO A 67 4.59 -1.58 11.06
C PRO A 67 4.37 -1.59 9.55
N SER A 68 5.16 -2.40 8.87
CA SER A 68 5.13 -2.53 7.41
C SER A 68 5.27 -3.99 7.00
N PHE A 69 4.87 -4.28 5.77
CA PHE A 69 5.17 -5.53 5.08
C PHE A 69 5.47 -5.22 3.62
N SER A 70 6.27 -6.07 3.01
CA SER A 70 6.72 -5.96 1.63
C SER A 70 6.11 -7.05 0.76
N ILE A 71 6.30 -6.94 -0.54
CA ILE A 71 5.88 -7.96 -1.50
C ILE A 71 6.58 -9.32 -1.27
N LEU A 72 7.69 -9.34 -0.53
CA LEU A 72 8.45 -10.55 -0.19
C LEU A 72 7.91 -11.28 1.05
N ASP A 73 6.97 -10.67 1.77
CA ASP A 73 6.43 -11.25 3.00
C ASP A 73 5.24 -12.16 2.71
N ASP A 74 5.15 -13.31 3.39
CA ASP A 74 4.07 -14.30 3.25
C ASP A 74 2.66 -13.73 3.49
N CYS A 75 2.58 -12.63 4.23
CA CYS A 75 1.31 -11.95 4.51
C CYS A 75 0.86 -11.00 3.39
N TYR A 76 1.68 -10.80 2.35
CA TYR A 76 1.32 -9.94 1.23
C TYR A 76 0.16 -10.56 0.45
N PRO A 77 -0.93 -9.81 0.16
CA PRO A 77 -2.08 -10.35 -0.56
C PRO A 77 -1.70 -10.75 -2.00
N TRP A 78 -1.92 -12.02 -2.35
CA TRP A 78 -1.63 -12.51 -3.69
C TRP A 78 -2.34 -11.70 -4.78
N ASP A 79 -3.63 -11.38 -4.61
CA ASP A 79 -4.38 -10.55 -5.57
C ASP A 79 -3.71 -9.19 -5.82
N LEU A 80 -3.00 -8.65 -4.81
CA LEU A 80 -2.31 -7.37 -4.91
C LEU A 80 -0.96 -7.50 -5.62
N SER A 81 -0.28 -8.65 -5.53
CA SER A 81 0.97 -8.90 -6.26
C SER A 81 0.75 -9.02 -7.77
N GLU A 82 -0.45 -9.42 -8.20
CA GLU A 82 -0.79 -9.62 -9.62
C GLU A 82 -1.07 -8.31 -10.39
N ILE A 83 -1.21 -7.18 -9.70
CA ILE A 83 -1.45 -5.92 -10.41
C ILE A 83 -0.14 -5.36 -10.99
N TYR A 84 -0.23 -4.67 -12.13
CA TYR A 84 0.93 -4.14 -12.87
C TYR A 84 1.86 -3.27 -12.02
N ASP A 85 1.37 -2.43 -11.14
CA ASP A 85 2.17 -1.56 -10.26
C ASP A 85 1.94 -1.94 -8.79
N ALA A 86 2.20 -3.21 -8.46
CA ALA A 86 2.10 -3.71 -7.11
C ALA A 86 2.98 -2.90 -6.16
N PRO A 87 2.45 -2.40 -5.03
CA PRO A 87 3.27 -1.65 -4.08
C PRO A 87 4.31 -2.56 -3.42
N ALA A 88 5.59 -2.30 -3.67
CA ALA A 88 6.69 -3.12 -3.12
C ALA A 88 6.73 -3.13 -1.58
N LEU A 89 6.21 -2.08 -0.95
CA LEU A 89 6.15 -1.92 0.51
C LEU A 89 4.86 -1.21 0.92
N LEU A 90 4.21 -1.71 1.96
CA LEU A 90 3.02 -1.12 2.56
C LEU A 90 3.21 -0.91 4.06
N PHE A 91 2.84 0.26 4.55
CA PHE A 91 2.69 0.53 5.98
C PHE A 91 1.26 0.30 6.41
N TYR A 92 1.05 -0.18 7.64
CA TYR A 92 -0.29 -0.45 8.12
C TYR A 92 -0.50 -0.03 9.58
N LYS A 93 -1.76 0.07 9.96
CA LYS A 93 -2.22 0.28 11.32
C LYS A 93 -3.50 -0.53 11.54
N GLY A 94 -3.51 -1.36 12.55
CA GLY A 94 -4.66 -2.21 12.87
C GLY A 94 -4.39 -3.70 12.65
N ASN A 95 -5.45 -4.45 12.36
CA ASN A 95 -5.37 -5.91 12.26
C ASN A 95 -5.07 -6.37 10.83
N LEU A 96 -3.86 -6.83 10.59
CA LEU A 96 -3.40 -7.34 9.28
C LEU A 96 -4.11 -8.65 8.87
N ASP A 97 -4.62 -9.45 9.82
CA ASP A 97 -5.34 -10.69 9.51
C ASP A 97 -6.58 -10.45 8.65
N LEU A 98 -7.11 -9.24 8.62
CA LEU A 98 -8.24 -8.90 7.74
C LEU A 98 -7.91 -9.11 6.25
N LEU A 99 -6.65 -9.07 5.87
CA LEU A 99 -6.22 -9.32 4.49
C LEU A 99 -6.48 -10.76 4.03
N LYS A 100 -6.64 -11.71 4.94
CA LYS A 100 -6.90 -13.13 4.65
C LYS A 100 -8.35 -13.42 4.27
N PHE A 101 -9.28 -12.51 4.56
CA PHE A 101 -10.71 -12.70 4.31
C PHE A 101 -11.11 -12.16 2.94
N PRO A 102 -12.21 -12.68 2.36
CA PRO A 102 -12.79 -12.14 1.13
C PRO A 102 -13.13 -10.65 1.29
N LYS A 103 -12.90 -9.88 0.25
CA LYS A 103 -13.00 -8.42 0.26
C LYS A 103 -13.85 -7.89 -0.89
N VAL A 104 -14.51 -6.77 -0.69
CA VAL A 104 -15.19 -6.01 -1.73
C VAL A 104 -14.77 -4.54 -1.66
N ALA A 105 -14.34 -4.00 -2.80
CA ALA A 105 -14.02 -2.58 -2.90
C ALA A 105 -15.30 -1.77 -3.15
N VAL A 106 -15.50 -0.72 -2.34
CA VAL A 106 -16.61 0.23 -2.50
C VAL A 106 -16.00 1.62 -2.62
N VAL A 107 -16.08 2.19 -3.81
CA VAL A 107 -15.48 3.49 -4.13
C VAL A 107 -16.48 4.36 -4.88
N GLY A 108 -16.32 5.70 -4.79
CA GLY A 108 -17.21 6.59 -5.52
C GLY A 108 -16.95 8.08 -5.28
N SER A 109 -17.95 8.88 -5.62
CA SER A 109 -17.84 10.34 -5.57
C SER A 109 -17.56 10.87 -4.17
N ARG A 110 -16.64 11.83 -4.06
CA ARG A 110 -16.40 12.61 -2.83
C ARG A 110 -17.58 13.53 -2.48
N SER A 111 -18.39 13.89 -3.46
CA SER A 111 -19.62 14.70 -3.33
C SER A 111 -20.82 13.83 -3.65
N CYS A 112 -21.09 12.82 -2.84
CA CYS A 112 -22.25 11.95 -3.05
C CYS A 112 -23.55 12.60 -2.56
N SER A 113 -24.66 12.27 -3.22
CA SER A 113 -26.01 12.65 -2.74
C SER A 113 -26.41 11.80 -1.52
N SER A 114 -27.39 12.28 -0.77
CA SER A 114 -27.99 11.49 0.33
C SER A 114 -28.57 10.16 -0.17
N GLN A 115 -29.10 10.14 -1.38
CA GLN A 115 -29.59 8.90 -2.02
C GLN A 115 -28.44 7.93 -2.33
N GLY A 116 -27.30 8.44 -2.82
CA GLY A 116 -26.10 7.64 -3.06
C GLY A 116 -25.59 6.98 -1.77
N ALA A 117 -25.47 7.74 -0.69
CA ALA A 117 -25.07 7.21 0.62
C ALA A 117 -26.05 6.12 1.14
N LYS A 118 -27.36 6.33 1.01
CA LYS A 118 -28.38 5.32 1.38
C LYS A 118 -28.29 4.06 0.52
N SER A 119 -27.95 4.19 -0.77
CA SER A 119 -27.78 3.04 -1.65
C SER A 119 -26.57 2.21 -1.24
N VAL A 120 -25.43 2.84 -0.92
CA VAL A 120 -24.24 2.15 -0.37
C VAL A 120 -24.59 1.42 0.93
N GLN A 121 -25.30 2.07 1.85
CA GLN A 121 -25.72 1.45 3.11
C GLN A 121 -26.56 0.19 2.86
N LYS A 122 -27.53 0.24 1.94
CA LYS A 122 -28.36 -0.93 1.60
C LYS A 122 -27.55 -2.07 1.00
N VAL A 123 -26.61 -1.76 0.11
CA VAL A 123 -25.73 -2.77 -0.50
C VAL A 123 -24.90 -3.47 0.58
N ILE A 124 -24.26 -2.71 1.46
CA ILE A 124 -23.41 -3.25 2.51
C ILE A 124 -24.21 -4.07 3.53
N GLN A 125 -25.41 -3.62 3.89
CA GLN A 125 -26.31 -4.40 4.75
C GLN A 125 -26.66 -5.77 4.13
N GLY A 126 -26.82 -5.82 2.80
CA GLY A 126 -27.09 -7.06 2.07
C GLY A 126 -25.92 -8.04 1.97
N LEU A 127 -24.68 -7.61 2.31
CA LEU A 127 -23.50 -8.47 2.33
C LEU A 127 -23.39 -9.33 3.60
N GLU A 128 -24.27 -9.14 4.60
CA GLU A 128 -24.38 -9.93 5.84
C GLU A 128 -23.04 -10.10 6.60
N ASN A 129 -22.11 -9.15 6.47
CA ASN A 129 -20.75 -9.17 7.05
C ASN A 129 -19.83 -10.31 6.59
N GLU A 130 -20.18 -11.01 5.51
CA GLU A 130 -19.34 -12.06 4.93
C GLU A 130 -18.08 -11.52 4.27
N LEU A 131 -18.12 -10.24 3.83
CA LEU A 131 -17.03 -9.59 3.13
C LEU A 131 -16.45 -8.42 3.94
N ILE A 132 -15.13 -8.26 3.83
CA ILE A 132 -14.47 -7.05 4.32
C ILE A 132 -14.68 -5.91 3.31
N VAL A 133 -15.20 -4.79 3.76
CA VAL A 133 -15.35 -3.61 2.91
C VAL A 133 -14.01 -2.89 2.80
N VAL A 134 -13.52 -2.69 1.58
CA VAL A 134 -12.27 -1.94 1.31
C VAL A 134 -12.65 -0.61 0.63
N SER A 135 -12.13 0.50 1.14
CA SER A 135 -12.37 1.82 0.56
C SER A 135 -11.22 2.79 0.86
N GLY A 136 -11.24 3.99 0.26
CA GLY A 136 -10.13 4.96 0.30
C GLY A 136 -10.17 5.96 1.45
N LEU A 137 -11.12 5.84 2.38
CA LEU A 137 -11.33 6.77 3.51
C LEU A 137 -11.64 8.23 3.10
N ALA A 138 -11.95 8.48 1.84
CA ALA A 138 -12.32 9.81 1.35
C ALA A 138 -13.73 10.22 1.81
N LYS A 139 -14.05 11.51 1.68
CA LYS A 139 -15.43 12.01 1.87
C LYS A 139 -16.38 11.34 0.88
N GLY A 140 -17.67 11.32 1.20
CA GLY A 140 -18.72 10.83 0.30
C GLY A 140 -18.93 9.32 0.36
N ILE A 141 -18.85 8.64 -0.76
CA ILE A 141 -19.13 7.20 -0.87
C ILE A 141 -18.21 6.36 0.01
N ASP A 142 -16.93 6.67 0.05
CA ASP A 142 -15.95 5.94 0.86
C ASP A 142 -16.30 6.01 2.35
N THR A 143 -16.58 7.22 2.85
CA THR A 143 -17.06 7.42 4.23
C THR A 143 -18.35 6.65 4.49
N ALA A 144 -19.32 6.71 3.57
CA ALA A 144 -20.59 5.98 3.70
C ALA A 144 -20.36 4.46 3.76
N ALA A 145 -19.43 3.95 2.97
CA ALA A 145 -19.07 2.53 2.94
C ALA A 145 -18.47 2.05 4.27
N HIS A 146 -17.47 2.77 4.77
CA HIS A 146 -16.85 2.44 6.06
C HIS A 146 -17.86 2.50 7.22
N MET A 147 -18.66 3.56 7.27
CA MET A 147 -19.69 3.73 8.31
C MET A 147 -20.74 2.63 8.24
N ALA A 148 -21.23 2.29 7.05
CA ALA A 148 -22.22 1.23 6.88
C ALA A 148 -21.68 -0.13 7.32
N ALA A 149 -20.43 -0.48 6.96
CA ALA A 149 -19.78 -1.72 7.40
C ALA A 149 -19.70 -1.81 8.93
N LEU A 150 -19.22 -0.75 9.58
CA LEU A 150 -19.08 -0.71 11.04
C LEU A 150 -20.44 -0.73 11.77
N GLN A 151 -21.43 0.04 11.29
CA GLN A 151 -22.77 0.07 11.86
C GLN A 151 -23.50 -1.27 11.75
N ASN A 152 -23.17 -2.05 10.71
CA ASN A 152 -23.70 -3.40 10.51
C ASN A 152 -22.94 -4.49 11.28
N GLY A 153 -21.98 -4.12 12.14
CA GLY A 153 -21.15 -5.05 12.90
C GLY A 153 -20.05 -5.75 12.07
N GLY A 154 -19.84 -5.30 10.83
CA GLY A 154 -18.80 -5.80 9.94
C GLY A 154 -17.43 -5.18 10.19
N ARG A 155 -16.51 -5.48 9.29
CA ARG A 155 -15.11 -5.01 9.33
C ARG A 155 -14.75 -4.31 8.04
N THR A 156 -13.78 -3.39 8.10
CA THR A 156 -13.40 -2.60 6.94
C THR A 156 -11.91 -2.30 6.93
N ILE A 157 -11.35 -2.14 5.73
CA ILE A 157 -9.96 -1.76 5.49
C ILE A 157 -9.95 -0.44 4.72
N ALA A 158 -9.18 0.53 5.21
CA ALA A 158 -8.92 1.77 4.51
C ALA A 158 -7.59 1.69 3.77
N VAL A 159 -7.58 1.97 2.45
CA VAL A 159 -6.37 2.09 1.63
C VAL A 159 -6.19 3.56 1.29
N ILE A 160 -5.17 4.18 1.87
CA ILE A 160 -4.94 5.63 1.80
C ILE A 160 -3.63 5.94 1.07
N GLY A 161 -3.62 7.04 0.33
CA GLY A 161 -2.42 7.53 -0.36
C GLY A 161 -1.62 8.56 0.46
N THR A 162 -2.05 8.88 1.68
CA THR A 162 -1.36 9.78 2.62
C THR A 162 -0.63 8.99 3.70
N GLY A 163 0.22 9.66 4.49
CA GLY A 163 0.81 9.04 5.68
C GLY A 163 -0.26 8.62 6.69
N LEU A 164 0.00 7.52 7.42
CA LEU A 164 -0.90 6.99 8.45
C LEU A 164 -1.08 7.91 9.68
N ASP A 165 -0.32 8.97 9.76
CA ASP A 165 -0.37 10.05 10.75
C ASP A 165 -1.08 11.31 10.24
N VAL A 166 -1.55 11.31 9.00
CA VAL A 166 -2.29 12.42 8.40
C VAL A 166 -3.79 12.14 8.49
N PHE A 167 -4.51 12.97 9.22
CA PHE A 167 -5.96 12.91 9.31
C PHE A 167 -6.59 13.79 8.22
N TYR A 168 -7.63 13.29 7.59
CA TYR A 168 -8.43 14.02 6.59
C TYR A 168 -9.47 14.93 7.25
#